data_0d3c1a9f7f449c0662e1a0580382debb
#
_entry.id   0d3c1a9f7f449c0662e1a0580382debb
#
_cell.length_a   1.000
_cell.length_b   1.000
_cell.length_c   1.000
_cell.angle_alpha   90.00
_cell.angle_beta   90.00
_cell.angle_gamma   90.00
#
_symmetry.space_group_name_H-M   'P 1'
#
loop_
_entity.id
_entity.type
_entity.pdbx_description
1 polymer ?
#
loop_
_entity_poly.entity_id
_entity_poly.type
_entity_poly.pdbx_seq_one_letter_code
_entity_poly.pdbx_strand_id
1 'polypeptide(L)'
;DEEVPTDVTPEMTALISGLLQALRLELVGATAAERVRDGFEVAIVGVPNAGKSTLLNALAGREAAITSEIAGTTRDVIEVKMDIAGLSVTLLDTAGLRDSSDVVEQIGVERAIERARAADLRVFLLSEPGEALMLAPELEDIVVLGKADARSGDARAVSGKTGAGIDWLISEIS
;
A
#
# COMPACT_ATOMS: atom_id res chain seq x y z
N ASP A 1 -49.26 -17.89 -34.46
CA ASP A 1 -47.89 -17.65 -34.99
C ASP A 1 -47.23 -16.57 -34.13
N GLU A 2 -46.37 -17.01 -33.23
CA GLU A 2 -45.52 -16.09 -32.48
C GLU A 2 -44.40 -15.62 -33.43
N GLU A 3 -44.41 -14.33 -33.77
CA GLU A 3 -43.31 -13.69 -34.50
C GLU A 3 -42.08 -13.70 -33.63
N VAL A 4 -41.12 -14.54 -33.93
CA VAL A 4 -39.78 -14.50 -33.32
C VAL A 4 -39.13 -13.20 -33.78
N PRO A 5 -38.65 -12.32 -32.87
CA PRO A 5 -37.96 -11.09 -33.25
C PRO A 5 -36.77 -11.42 -34.15
N THR A 6 -36.65 -10.74 -35.25
CA THR A 6 -35.64 -10.98 -36.29
C THR A 6 -34.22 -10.53 -35.83
N ASP A 7 -34.13 -9.75 -34.74
CA ASP A 7 -32.85 -9.31 -34.17
C ASP A 7 -32.92 -9.35 -32.65
N VAL A 8 -32.33 -10.37 -32.07
CA VAL A 8 -32.20 -10.57 -30.60
C VAL A 8 -30.91 -9.93 -30.02
N THR A 9 -30.09 -9.32 -30.87
CA THR A 9 -28.79 -8.75 -30.50
C THR A 9 -28.93 -7.65 -29.45
N PRO A 10 -29.89 -6.70 -29.50
CA PRO A 10 -30.02 -5.68 -28.46
C PRO A 10 -30.38 -6.23 -27.09
N GLU A 11 -31.29 -7.21 -27.03
CA GLU A 11 -31.70 -7.84 -25.77
C GLU A 11 -30.56 -8.65 -25.14
N MET A 12 -29.83 -9.42 -25.95
CA MET A 12 -28.65 -10.14 -25.51
C MET A 12 -27.57 -9.19 -25.00
N THR A 13 -27.30 -8.09 -25.69
CA THR A 13 -26.32 -7.07 -25.27
C THR A 13 -26.70 -6.45 -23.94
N ALA A 14 -27.99 -6.14 -23.74
CA ALA A 14 -28.48 -5.60 -22.48
C ALA A 14 -28.33 -6.60 -21.31
N LEU A 15 -28.66 -7.88 -21.54
CA LEU A 15 -28.51 -8.95 -20.54
C LEU A 15 -27.05 -9.17 -20.19
N ILE A 16 -26.15 -9.23 -21.17
CA ILE A 16 -24.71 -9.38 -20.96
C ILE A 16 -24.16 -8.18 -20.18
N SER A 17 -24.55 -6.96 -20.54
CA SER A 17 -24.12 -5.75 -19.84
C SER A 17 -24.61 -5.73 -18.38
N GLY A 18 -25.85 -6.14 -18.13
CA GLY A 18 -26.41 -6.28 -16.78
C GLY A 18 -25.68 -7.33 -15.96
N LEU A 19 -25.38 -8.49 -16.56
CA LEU A 19 -24.61 -9.54 -15.91
C LEU A 19 -23.18 -9.10 -15.57
N LEU A 20 -22.50 -8.43 -16.50
CA LEU A 20 -21.15 -7.89 -16.26
C LEU A 20 -21.15 -6.85 -15.13
N GLN A 21 -22.16 -6.00 -15.06
CA GLN A 21 -22.29 -5.03 -13.97
C GLN A 21 -22.52 -5.72 -12.63
N ALA A 22 -23.41 -6.72 -12.58
CA ALA A 22 -23.65 -7.50 -11.36
C ALA A 22 -22.38 -8.23 -10.89
N LEU A 23 -21.67 -8.90 -11.81
CA LEU A 23 -20.42 -9.57 -11.50
C LEU A 23 -19.32 -8.61 -10.98
N ARG A 24 -19.25 -7.40 -11.53
CA ARG A 24 -18.31 -6.38 -11.04
C ARG A 24 -18.65 -5.93 -9.62
N LEU A 25 -19.93 -5.74 -9.30
CA LEU A 25 -20.36 -5.40 -7.94
C LEU A 25 -20.06 -6.52 -6.95
N GLU A 26 -20.31 -7.78 -7.33
CA GLU A 26 -19.95 -8.94 -6.49
C GLU A 26 -18.45 -9.05 -6.25
N LEU A 27 -17.62 -8.84 -7.28
CA LEU A 27 -16.16 -8.84 -7.14
C LEU A 27 -15.68 -7.74 -6.20
N VAL A 28 -16.20 -6.52 -6.31
CA VAL A 28 -15.87 -5.43 -5.39
C VAL A 28 -16.28 -5.79 -3.95
N GLY A 29 -17.47 -6.34 -3.77
CA GLY A 29 -17.94 -6.79 -2.46
C GLY A 29 -17.10 -7.93 -1.87
N ALA A 30 -16.70 -8.91 -2.68
CA ALA A 30 -15.84 -10.01 -2.26
C ALA A 30 -14.45 -9.52 -1.83
N THR A 31 -13.83 -8.63 -2.61
CA THR A 31 -12.53 -8.01 -2.28
C THR A 31 -12.62 -7.20 -0.99
N ALA A 32 -13.69 -6.42 -0.79
CA ALA A 32 -13.89 -5.68 0.44
C ALA A 32 -14.06 -6.61 1.66
N ALA A 33 -14.81 -7.70 1.52
CA ALA A 33 -14.99 -8.69 2.58
C ALA A 33 -13.68 -9.42 2.92
N GLU A 34 -12.83 -9.71 1.94
CA GLU A 34 -11.50 -10.28 2.12
C GLU A 34 -10.59 -9.31 2.89
N ARG A 35 -10.55 -8.04 2.51
CA ARG A 35 -9.80 -6.99 3.22
C ARG A 35 -10.24 -6.81 4.68
N VAL A 36 -11.53 -6.90 4.96
CA VAL A 36 -12.05 -6.85 6.34
C VAL A 36 -11.58 -8.06 7.16
N ARG A 37 -11.47 -9.24 6.54
CA ARG A 37 -11.05 -10.45 7.22
C ARG A 37 -9.54 -10.59 7.37
N ASP A 38 -8.80 -10.33 6.30
CA ASP A 38 -7.36 -10.59 6.22
C ASP A 38 -6.53 -9.35 6.56
N GLY A 39 -7.16 -8.16 6.57
CA GLY A 39 -6.55 -6.86 6.81
C GLY A 39 -6.14 -6.18 5.50
N PHE A 40 -5.83 -4.89 5.61
CA PHE A 40 -5.40 -4.02 4.52
C PHE A 40 -3.87 -3.91 4.53
N GLU A 41 -3.21 -4.26 3.44
CA GLU A 41 -1.75 -4.21 3.36
C GLU A 41 -1.26 -2.87 2.82
N VAL A 42 -0.40 -2.18 3.59
CA VAL A 42 0.24 -0.93 3.19
C VAL A 42 1.75 -1.11 3.11
N ALA A 43 2.31 -0.97 1.93
CA ALA A 43 3.76 -1.03 1.72
C ALA A 43 4.41 0.35 1.84
N ILE A 44 5.41 0.49 2.70
CA ILE A 44 6.25 1.70 2.77
C ILE A 44 7.46 1.51 1.87
N VAL A 45 7.51 2.25 0.77
CA VAL A 45 8.55 2.19 -0.26
C VAL A 45 9.42 3.45 -0.19
N GLY A 46 10.70 3.31 -0.41
CA GLY A 46 11.62 4.46 -0.47
C GLY A 46 13.07 4.02 -0.43
N VAL A 47 13.98 4.93 -0.76
CA VAL A 47 15.42 4.67 -0.77
C VAL A 47 15.96 4.31 0.62
N PRO A 48 17.14 3.71 0.72
CA PRO A 48 17.83 3.51 1.98
C PRO A 48 17.98 4.83 2.75
N ASN A 49 17.78 4.79 4.08
CA ASN A 49 17.86 5.96 4.96
C ASN A 49 16.83 7.08 4.73
N ALA A 50 15.79 6.85 3.93
CA ALA A 50 14.65 7.78 3.80
C ALA A 50 13.89 7.99 5.12
N GLY A 51 14.02 7.05 6.07
CA GLY A 51 13.35 7.10 7.36
C GLY A 51 12.15 6.15 7.47
N LYS A 52 12.05 5.12 6.62
CA LYS A 52 10.94 4.16 6.59
C LYS A 52 10.69 3.51 7.95
N SER A 53 11.71 2.89 8.54
CA SER A 53 11.58 2.23 9.85
C SER A 53 11.25 3.22 10.99
N THR A 54 11.74 4.47 10.90
CA THR A 54 11.38 5.52 11.86
C THR A 54 9.91 5.94 11.70
N LEU A 55 9.42 6.03 10.45
CA LEU A 55 8.02 6.30 10.15
C LEU A 55 7.12 5.16 10.63
N LEU A 56 7.50 3.91 10.34
CA LEU A 56 6.79 2.71 10.78
C LEU A 56 6.68 2.66 12.32
N ASN A 57 7.77 2.92 13.04
CA ASN A 57 7.76 2.98 14.51
C ASN A 57 6.88 4.12 15.04
N ALA A 58 6.82 5.26 14.36
CA ALA A 58 5.97 6.38 14.75
C ALA A 58 4.48 6.07 14.53
N LEU A 59 4.13 5.39 13.45
CA LEU A 59 2.79 4.90 13.19
C LEU A 59 2.39 3.85 14.24
N ALA A 60 3.24 2.84 14.48
CA ALA A 60 3.00 1.81 15.48
C ALA A 60 2.89 2.33 16.93
N GLY A 61 3.58 3.43 17.23
CA GLY A 61 3.53 4.04 18.56
C GLY A 61 2.30 4.91 18.84
N ARG A 62 1.57 5.32 17.80
CA ARG A 62 0.34 6.12 17.92
C ARG A 62 -0.93 5.28 17.95
N GLU A 63 -0.98 4.28 17.12
CA GLU A 63 -2.10 3.34 17.04
C GLU A 63 -1.79 2.10 17.91
N ALA A 64 -2.81 1.49 18.46
CA ALA A 64 -2.64 0.30 19.29
C ALA A 64 -2.07 -0.83 18.42
N ALA A 65 -0.75 -1.00 18.44
CA ALA A 65 -0.10 -2.09 17.72
C ALA A 65 -0.63 -3.41 18.27
N ILE A 66 -1.37 -4.13 17.45
CA ILE A 66 -1.66 -5.55 17.72
C ILE A 66 -0.37 -6.26 17.33
N THR A 67 0.61 -6.25 18.26
CA THR A 67 1.92 -6.83 18.03
C THR A 67 1.78 -8.32 17.78
N SER A 68 1.92 -8.70 16.54
CA SER A 68 2.46 -9.99 16.15
C SER A 68 3.81 -9.71 15.51
N GLU A 69 4.86 -9.60 16.32
CA GLU A 69 6.22 -9.80 15.83
C GLU A 69 6.31 -11.25 15.36
N ILE A 70 5.96 -11.51 14.12
CA ILE A 70 6.49 -12.69 13.45
C ILE A 70 7.89 -12.25 13.03
N ALA A 71 8.84 -12.45 13.94
CA ALA A 71 10.25 -12.41 13.64
C ALA A 71 10.52 -13.51 12.59
N GLY A 72 10.32 -13.19 11.34
CA GLY A 72 10.87 -13.92 10.20
C GLY A 72 12.38 -13.72 10.20
N THR A 73 13.11 -14.71 9.76
CA THR A 73 14.57 -14.76 9.65
C THR A 73 15.13 -13.44 9.10
N THR A 74 16.27 -13.01 9.58
CA THR A 74 16.96 -11.71 9.49
C THR A 74 17.14 -11.04 8.09
N ARG A 75 16.33 -11.41 7.07
CA ARG A 75 16.37 -10.91 5.68
C ARG A 75 15.00 -10.75 5.03
N ASP A 76 13.90 -10.93 5.77
CA ASP A 76 12.54 -10.82 5.26
C ASP A 76 11.98 -9.41 5.50
N VAL A 77 10.97 -9.04 4.70
CA VAL A 77 10.19 -7.80 4.87
C VAL A 77 9.65 -7.75 6.31
N ILE A 78 9.92 -6.67 7.02
CA ILE A 78 9.37 -6.48 8.38
C ILE A 78 7.90 -6.15 8.23
N GLU A 79 7.04 -6.98 8.83
CA GLU A 79 5.59 -6.79 8.87
C GLU A 79 5.17 -6.31 10.26
N VAL A 80 4.42 -5.23 10.31
CA VAL A 80 3.82 -4.73 11.55
C VAL A 80 2.32 -4.62 11.37
N LYS A 81 1.56 -5.39 12.14
CA LYS A 81 0.10 -5.31 12.17
C LYS A 81 -0.36 -4.29 13.20
N MET A 82 -1.27 -3.41 12.78
CA MET A 82 -1.83 -2.38 13.64
C MET A 82 -3.28 -2.07 13.27
N ASP A 83 -3.99 -1.44 14.19
CA ASP A 83 -5.30 -0.87 13.92
C ASP A 83 -5.11 0.63 13.57
N ILE A 84 -5.52 1.05 12.40
CA ILE A 84 -5.53 2.45 11.98
C ILE A 84 -6.98 2.88 11.82
N ALA A 85 -7.48 3.67 12.75
CA ALA A 85 -8.86 4.19 12.75
C ALA A 85 -9.94 3.10 12.62
N GLY A 86 -9.71 1.90 13.21
CA GLY A 86 -10.61 0.75 13.13
C GLY A 86 -10.38 -0.16 11.91
N LEU A 87 -9.41 0.15 11.06
CA LEU A 87 -8.99 -0.69 9.95
C LEU A 87 -7.77 -1.52 10.36
N SER A 88 -7.85 -2.85 10.20
CA SER A 88 -6.68 -3.72 10.39
C SER A 88 -5.70 -3.52 9.25
N VAL A 89 -4.54 -2.93 9.55
CA VAL A 89 -3.51 -2.60 8.57
C VAL A 89 -2.24 -3.40 8.84
N THR A 90 -1.68 -4.00 7.81
CA THR A 90 -0.35 -4.61 7.84
C THR A 90 0.63 -3.68 7.12
N LEU A 91 1.53 -3.06 7.87
CA LEU A 91 2.61 -2.25 7.29
C LEU A 91 3.79 -3.15 6.93
N LEU A 92 4.27 -3.01 5.69
CA LEU A 92 5.42 -3.72 5.16
C LEU A 92 6.61 -2.76 5.06
N ASP A 93 7.70 -3.02 5.80
CA ASP A 93 8.95 -2.24 5.63
C ASP A 93 9.81 -2.86 4.52
N THR A 94 9.91 -2.16 3.41
CA THR A 94 10.76 -2.55 2.27
C THR A 94 12.20 -2.08 2.42
N ALA A 95 12.74 -2.05 3.65
CA ALA A 95 14.08 -1.51 3.98
C ALA A 95 15.23 -2.19 3.21
N GLY A 96 15.00 -3.37 2.62
CA GLY A 96 15.99 -4.14 1.89
C GLY A 96 16.26 -3.71 0.45
N LEU A 97 15.57 -2.68 -0.08
CA LEU A 97 15.75 -2.20 -1.45
C LEU A 97 17.07 -1.42 -1.60
N ARG A 98 18.19 -2.14 -1.63
CA ARG A 98 19.51 -1.58 -1.96
C ARG A 98 19.96 -2.15 -3.29
N ASP A 99 20.54 -1.30 -4.15
CA ASP A 99 21.36 -1.78 -5.24
C ASP A 99 22.54 -2.54 -4.65
N SER A 100 22.51 -3.86 -4.77
CA SER A 100 23.58 -4.73 -4.32
C SER A 100 24.08 -5.57 -5.47
N SER A 101 25.40 -5.75 -5.52
CA SER A 101 26.06 -6.67 -6.44
C SER A 101 26.01 -8.13 -5.96
N ASP A 102 25.49 -8.38 -4.74
CA ASP A 102 25.34 -9.72 -4.18
C ASP A 102 24.02 -10.37 -4.67
N VAL A 103 24.10 -11.55 -5.25
CA VAL A 103 22.96 -12.30 -5.80
C VAL A 103 21.88 -12.57 -4.73
N VAL A 104 22.27 -12.77 -3.49
CA VAL A 104 21.34 -13.05 -2.38
C VAL A 104 20.57 -11.80 -1.96
N GLU A 105 21.21 -10.62 -2.02
CA GLU A 105 20.55 -9.34 -1.75
C GLU A 105 19.63 -8.96 -2.91
N GLN A 106 19.99 -9.25 -4.17
CA GLN A 106 19.12 -9.02 -5.33
C GLN A 106 17.80 -9.80 -5.22
N ILE A 107 17.83 -11.06 -4.79
CA ILE A 107 16.62 -11.87 -4.55
C ILE A 107 15.75 -11.22 -3.45
N GLY A 108 16.35 -10.67 -2.40
CA GLY A 108 15.64 -9.95 -1.35
C GLY A 108 14.95 -8.68 -1.87
N VAL A 109 15.62 -7.93 -2.73
CA VAL A 109 15.09 -6.74 -3.39
C VAL A 109 13.90 -7.08 -4.29
N GLU A 110 14.03 -8.10 -5.14
CA GLU A 110 12.95 -8.55 -6.03
C GLU A 110 11.70 -8.94 -5.23
N ARG A 111 11.85 -9.74 -4.16
CA ARG A 111 10.73 -10.12 -3.29
C ARG A 111 10.06 -8.92 -2.63
N ALA A 112 10.86 -7.94 -2.16
CA ALA A 112 10.32 -6.74 -1.55
C ALA A 112 9.55 -5.88 -2.57
N ILE A 113 10.01 -5.80 -3.82
CA ILE A 113 9.28 -5.13 -4.91
C ILE A 113 7.98 -5.86 -5.24
N GLU A 114 8.02 -7.20 -5.36
CA GLU A 114 6.83 -8.01 -5.61
C GLU A 114 5.79 -7.83 -4.50
N ARG A 115 6.23 -7.87 -3.23
CA ARG A 115 5.34 -7.65 -2.09
C ARG A 115 4.75 -6.25 -2.08
N ALA A 116 5.56 -5.21 -2.37
CA ALA A 116 5.08 -3.85 -2.48
C ALA A 116 4.07 -3.66 -3.61
N ARG A 117 4.25 -4.36 -4.74
CA ARG A 117 3.27 -4.34 -5.85
C ARG A 117 1.96 -5.05 -5.51
N ALA A 118 2.02 -6.08 -4.67
CA ALA A 118 0.84 -6.84 -4.26
C ALA A 118 0.05 -6.14 -3.14
N ALA A 119 0.65 -5.17 -2.44
CA ALA A 119 0.00 -4.42 -1.38
C ALA A 119 -1.20 -3.60 -1.90
N ASP A 120 -2.22 -3.42 -1.06
CA ASP A 120 -3.43 -2.66 -1.38
C ASP A 120 -3.16 -1.17 -1.56
N LEU A 121 -2.17 -0.63 -0.83
CA LEU A 121 -1.74 0.76 -0.91
C LEU A 121 -0.22 0.86 -0.77
N ARG A 122 0.39 1.79 -1.48
CA ARG A 122 1.81 2.08 -1.36
C ARG A 122 2.03 3.51 -0.89
N VAL A 123 2.88 3.65 0.12
CA VAL A 123 3.34 4.94 0.64
C VAL A 123 4.80 5.12 0.24
N PHE A 124 5.05 6.04 -0.68
CA PHE A 124 6.39 6.37 -1.16
C PHE A 124 7.00 7.46 -0.29
N LEU A 125 8.05 7.09 0.45
CA LEU A 125 8.80 8.01 1.31
C LEU A 125 10.07 8.47 0.58
N LEU A 126 10.06 9.70 0.11
CA LEU A 126 11.19 10.32 -0.60
C LEU A 126 12.10 11.09 0.35
N SER A 127 13.40 11.04 0.11
CA SER A 127 14.37 11.91 0.79
C SER A 127 14.39 13.31 0.18
N GLU A 128 14.16 13.42 -1.15
CA GLU A 128 14.16 14.68 -1.89
C GLU A 128 13.09 14.65 -3.00
N PRO A 129 12.54 15.81 -3.41
CA PRO A 129 11.63 15.88 -4.54
C PRO A 129 12.29 15.38 -5.83
N GLY A 130 11.59 14.50 -6.57
CA GLY A 130 12.09 13.95 -7.84
C GLY A 130 13.13 12.85 -7.69
N GLU A 131 13.32 12.30 -6.50
CA GLU A 131 14.20 11.17 -6.25
C GLU A 131 13.79 9.94 -7.09
N ALA A 132 14.76 9.29 -7.72
CA ALA A 132 14.54 8.09 -8.50
C ALA A 132 14.25 6.89 -7.57
N LEU A 133 13.17 6.19 -7.85
CA LEU A 133 12.73 5.01 -7.10
C LEU A 133 12.81 3.77 -7.99
N MET A 134 13.05 2.60 -7.39
CA MET A 134 13.05 1.32 -8.09
C MET A 134 11.64 0.87 -8.53
N LEU A 135 10.61 1.35 -7.83
CA LEU A 135 9.21 1.20 -8.18
C LEU A 135 8.63 2.58 -8.39
N ALA A 136 8.03 2.82 -9.55
CA ALA A 136 7.39 4.10 -9.84
C ALA A 136 6.02 4.20 -9.14
N PRO A 137 5.69 5.35 -8.53
CA PRO A 137 4.35 5.57 -7.98
C PRO A 137 3.28 5.57 -9.06
N GLU A 138 2.11 5.03 -8.75
CA GLU A 138 0.90 5.10 -9.55
C GLU A 138 -0.06 6.17 -9.02
N LEU A 139 -1.20 6.36 -9.67
CA LEU A 139 -2.12 7.46 -9.37
C LEU A 139 -2.72 7.38 -7.96
N GLU A 140 -2.94 6.18 -7.46
CA GLU A 140 -3.56 5.91 -6.15
C GLU A 140 -2.55 5.86 -5.00
N ASP A 141 -1.25 5.94 -5.30
CA ASP A 141 -0.21 5.87 -4.29
C ASP A 141 -0.04 7.18 -3.54
N ILE A 142 0.33 7.08 -2.26
CA ILE A 142 0.63 8.24 -1.43
C ILE A 142 2.13 8.55 -1.55
N VAL A 143 2.47 9.74 -2.02
CA VAL A 143 3.87 10.19 -2.09
C VAL A 143 4.11 11.28 -1.06
N VAL A 144 5.09 11.05 -0.17
CA VAL A 144 5.45 11.96 0.93
C VAL A 144 6.95 12.21 1.00
N LEU A 145 7.33 13.36 1.50
CA LEU A 145 8.71 13.70 1.79
C LEU A 145 9.02 13.33 3.26
N GLY A 146 10.12 12.62 3.46
CA GLY A 146 10.62 12.30 4.79
C GLY A 146 11.29 13.48 5.48
N LYS A 147 11.56 13.31 6.80
CA LYS A 147 12.35 14.26 7.60
C LYS A 147 11.77 15.68 7.63
N ALA A 148 10.44 15.79 7.83
CA ALA A 148 9.75 17.09 7.96
C ALA A 148 10.35 17.98 9.04
N ASP A 149 11.01 17.40 10.05
CA ASP A 149 11.75 18.12 11.09
C ASP A 149 12.96 18.92 10.58
N ALA A 150 13.49 18.56 9.42
CA ALA A 150 14.60 19.26 8.75
C ALA A 150 14.14 20.13 7.55
N ARG A 151 12.81 20.25 7.31
CA ARG A 151 12.22 20.95 6.17
C ARG A 151 11.20 21.98 6.64
N SER A 152 11.07 23.08 5.94
CA SER A 152 10.08 24.11 6.23
C SER A 152 9.09 24.21 5.06
N GLY A 153 7.80 24.07 5.34
CA GLY A 153 6.75 24.48 4.40
C GLY A 153 6.26 23.43 3.39
N ASP A 154 6.72 22.18 3.45
CA ASP A 154 6.20 21.11 2.58
C ASP A 154 4.90 20.52 3.14
N ALA A 155 3.79 20.71 2.42
CA ALA A 155 2.46 20.25 2.83
C ALA A 155 2.31 18.73 2.89
N ARG A 156 3.19 17.98 2.20
CA ARG A 156 3.21 16.50 2.19
C ARG A 156 4.52 15.95 2.76
N ALA A 157 5.00 16.54 3.85
CA ALA A 157 6.18 16.06 4.54
C ALA A 157 5.81 15.41 5.87
N VAL A 158 6.49 14.31 6.18
CA VAL A 158 6.28 13.53 7.41
C VAL A 158 7.59 13.37 8.17
N SER A 159 7.53 13.32 9.49
CA SER A 159 8.67 12.99 10.34
C SER A 159 8.28 11.94 11.37
N GLY A 160 8.84 10.76 11.26
CA GLY A 160 8.71 9.73 12.29
C GLY A 160 9.42 10.12 13.61
N LYS A 161 10.34 11.10 13.58
CA LYS A 161 11.06 11.57 14.76
C LYS A 161 10.23 12.52 15.63
N THR A 162 9.53 13.47 15.00
CA THR A 162 8.74 14.50 15.71
C THR A 162 7.24 14.23 15.67
N GLY A 163 6.77 13.33 14.84
CA GLY A 163 5.36 13.07 14.59
C GLY A 163 4.70 14.08 13.63
N ALA A 164 5.45 15.03 13.09
CA ALA A 164 4.90 15.98 12.13
C ALA A 164 4.35 15.26 10.88
N GLY A 165 3.12 15.61 10.45
CA GLY A 165 2.45 15.05 9.29
C GLY A 165 1.91 13.63 9.45
N ILE A 166 2.12 12.96 10.59
CA ILE A 166 1.66 11.58 10.82
C ILE A 166 0.14 11.50 10.84
N ASP A 167 -0.55 12.44 11.51
CA ASP A 167 -2.02 12.43 11.60
C ASP A 167 -2.67 12.58 10.22
N TRP A 168 -2.09 13.44 9.38
CA TRP A 168 -2.50 13.56 7.99
C TRP A 168 -2.28 12.25 7.23
N LEU A 169 -1.10 11.61 7.35
CA LEU A 169 -0.82 10.35 6.67
C LEU A 169 -1.78 9.23 7.11
N ILE A 170 -2.10 9.15 8.40
CA ILE A 170 -3.09 8.21 8.93
C ILE A 170 -4.45 8.44 8.26
N SER A 171 -4.88 9.70 8.13
CA SER A 171 -6.16 10.02 7.48
C SER A 171 -6.21 9.73 5.98
N GLU A 172 -5.05 9.68 5.30
CA GLU A 172 -4.97 9.27 3.89
C GLU A 172 -4.98 7.74 3.71
N ILE A 173 -4.54 7.00 4.74
CA ILE A 173 -4.53 5.52 4.72
C ILE A 173 -5.91 4.95 5.11
N SER A 174 -6.67 5.64 5.97
CA SER A 174 -7.97 5.20 6.51
C SER A 174 -9.13 5.55 5.58
#